data_12b78455d7e4e2e25f43472493b3bf37
#
_entry.id   12b78455d7e4e2e25f43472493b3bf37
#
_cell.length_a   1.000
_cell.length_b   1.000
_cell.length_c   1.000
_cell.angle_alpha   90.00
_cell.angle_beta   90.00
_cell.angle_gamma   90.00
#
_symmetry.space_group_name_H-M   'P 1'
#
loop_
_entity.id
_entity.type
_entity.pdbx_description
1 polymer ?
#
loop_
_entity_poly.entity_id
_entity_poly.type
_entity_poly.pdbx_seq_one_letter_code
_entity_poly.pdbx_strand_id
1 'polypeptide(L)'
;DTAPSISNVIAQTSQEYFGYHFGMAVNENETYDDFELIVKFKGVEGKEDQGGGPVWRYQDNNNYYVARANPLEDNFRVYKVVDGKRIQMDSARLKVTSGEWHTIKVVARKDQIRCFYDGQSYLEVKDDTFQEAGRVGLWTKADAVTYFDDLEVRPIE
;
A
#
# COMPACT_ATOMS: atom_id res chain seq x y z
N ASP A 1 5.39 -16.51 -15.08
CA ASP A 1 5.67 -15.18 -14.52
C ASP A 1 6.68 -15.29 -13.39
N THR A 2 7.82 -14.66 -13.56
CA THR A 2 8.89 -14.67 -12.57
C THR A 2 8.66 -13.60 -11.53
N ALA A 3 8.60 -13.99 -10.25
CA ALA A 3 8.68 -13.05 -9.14
C ALA A 3 10.01 -12.28 -9.20
N PRO A 4 10.04 -10.98 -8.86
CA PRO A 4 11.27 -10.19 -8.83
C PRO A 4 12.37 -10.80 -7.95
N SER A 5 12.00 -11.42 -6.84
CA SER A 5 12.92 -12.08 -5.90
C SER A 5 13.27 -13.54 -6.24
N ILE A 6 12.90 -14.04 -7.40
CA ILE A 6 13.25 -15.37 -7.93
C ILE A 6 12.43 -16.55 -7.34
N SER A 7 12.00 -16.51 -6.08
CA SER A 7 11.45 -17.72 -5.44
C SER A 7 10.01 -17.64 -4.94
N ASN A 8 9.62 -16.60 -4.25
CA ASN A 8 8.31 -16.54 -3.60
C ASN A 8 7.73 -15.12 -3.62
N VAL A 9 6.40 -15.03 -3.67
CA VAL A 9 5.64 -13.80 -3.50
C VAL A 9 4.68 -13.92 -2.33
N ILE A 10 4.29 -12.79 -1.76
CA ILE A 10 3.11 -12.72 -0.89
C ILE A 10 1.91 -12.46 -1.82
N ALA A 11 0.94 -13.36 -1.78
CA ALA A 11 -0.23 -13.28 -2.64
C ALA A 11 -1.52 -13.19 -1.82
N GLN A 12 -2.35 -12.19 -2.10
CA GLN A 12 -3.75 -12.19 -1.73
C GLN A 12 -4.53 -12.82 -2.88
N THR A 13 -5.16 -13.96 -2.64
CA THR A 13 -5.83 -14.77 -3.66
C THR A 13 -7.32 -14.97 -3.45
N SER A 14 -7.87 -14.56 -2.30
CA SER A 14 -9.31 -14.68 -2.03
C SER A 14 -10.08 -13.62 -2.83
N GLN A 15 -11.12 -14.07 -3.52
CA GLN A 15 -12.09 -13.23 -4.25
C GLN A 15 -13.50 -13.29 -3.61
N GLU A 16 -13.60 -13.77 -2.38
CA GLU A 16 -14.88 -13.99 -1.71
C GLU A 16 -15.47 -12.72 -1.09
N TYR A 17 -14.70 -11.65 -1.02
CA TYR A 17 -15.09 -10.41 -0.37
C TYR A 17 -15.40 -9.32 -1.38
N PHE A 18 -16.39 -8.51 -1.07
CA PHE A 18 -16.84 -7.38 -1.89
C PHE A 18 -17.03 -6.14 -1.00
N GLY A 19 -17.16 -4.98 -1.65
CA GLY A 19 -17.45 -3.74 -0.98
C GLY A 19 -16.33 -3.22 -0.08
N TYR A 20 -16.69 -2.86 1.12
CA TYR A 20 -15.80 -2.21 2.09
C TYR A 20 -15.06 -3.23 2.96
N HIS A 21 -14.35 -4.15 2.31
CA HIS A 21 -13.50 -5.15 2.96
C HIS A 21 -12.04 -4.90 2.60
N PHE A 22 -11.18 -4.83 3.60
CA PHE A 22 -9.73 -4.64 3.45
C PHE A 22 -8.98 -5.89 3.91
N GLY A 23 -8.29 -6.54 2.97
CA GLY A 23 -7.35 -7.62 3.28
C GLY A 23 -5.99 -7.03 3.67
N MET A 24 -5.42 -7.48 4.79
CA MET A 24 -4.12 -7.00 5.26
C MET A 24 -3.22 -8.13 5.74
N ALA A 25 -1.92 -7.96 5.48
CA ALA A 25 -0.84 -8.75 6.08
C ALA A 25 0.15 -7.77 6.73
N VAL A 26 0.26 -7.83 8.04
CA VAL A 26 1.04 -6.88 8.85
C VAL A 26 2.22 -7.58 9.49
N ASN A 27 3.42 -6.97 9.42
CA ASN A 27 4.58 -7.44 10.17
C ASN A 27 4.45 -7.01 11.64
N GLU A 28 4.31 -7.97 12.53
CA GLU A 28 4.10 -7.72 13.95
C GLU A 28 5.39 -7.52 14.76
N ASN A 29 6.55 -7.77 14.14
CA ASN A 29 7.82 -7.83 14.87
C ASN A 29 8.48 -6.46 15.07
N GLU A 30 8.21 -5.50 14.20
CA GLU A 30 8.91 -4.22 14.19
C GLU A 30 7.96 -3.04 13.98
N THR A 31 8.33 -1.91 14.56
CA THR A 31 7.65 -0.63 14.36
C THR A 31 8.64 0.40 13.82
N TYR A 32 8.15 1.33 13.02
CA TYR A 32 8.94 2.37 12.37
C TYR A 32 8.30 3.74 12.61
N ASP A 33 9.12 4.74 12.87
CA ASP A 33 8.71 6.14 12.99
C ASP A 33 8.93 6.86 11.67
N ASP A 34 10.15 7.37 11.41
CA ASP A 34 10.54 7.92 10.12
C ASP A 34 11.22 6.84 9.28
N PHE A 35 10.80 6.68 8.03
CA PHE A 35 11.30 5.58 7.20
C PHE A 35 11.11 5.82 5.70
N GLU A 36 11.84 5.04 4.91
CA GLU A 36 11.59 4.76 3.51
C GLU A 36 11.12 3.31 3.36
N LEU A 37 9.98 3.10 2.73
CA LEU A 37 9.41 1.79 2.43
C LEU A 37 9.34 1.62 0.92
N ILE A 38 9.76 0.46 0.42
CA ILE A 38 9.64 0.07 -0.98
C ILE A 38 8.98 -1.30 -1.04
N VAL A 39 8.05 -1.48 -1.96
CA VAL A 39 7.43 -2.77 -2.26
C VAL A 39 7.10 -2.86 -3.74
N LYS A 40 7.27 -4.04 -4.31
CA LYS A 40 6.77 -4.36 -5.64
C LYS A 40 5.39 -4.98 -5.53
N PHE A 41 4.49 -4.58 -6.42
CA PHE A 41 3.14 -5.15 -6.50
C PHE A 41 2.75 -5.46 -7.94
N LYS A 42 1.83 -6.42 -8.09
CA LYS A 42 1.21 -6.78 -9.35
C LYS A 42 -0.27 -7.02 -9.13
N GLY A 43 -1.13 -6.21 -9.75
CA GLY A 43 -2.56 -6.45 -9.81
C GLY A 43 -2.86 -7.57 -10.78
N VAL A 44 -3.43 -8.67 -10.32
CA VAL A 44 -3.61 -9.90 -11.11
C VAL A 44 -5.03 -10.06 -11.59
N GLU A 45 -5.97 -10.05 -10.66
CA GLU A 45 -7.40 -10.25 -10.93
C GLU A 45 -8.25 -9.42 -9.97
N GLY A 46 -9.53 -9.32 -10.30
CA GLY A 46 -10.55 -8.64 -9.53
C GLY A 46 -11.50 -7.88 -10.46
N LYS A 47 -12.79 -7.87 -10.13
CA LYS A 47 -13.82 -7.18 -10.89
C LYS A 47 -14.23 -5.88 -10.23
N GLU A 48 -14.27 -5.87 -8.90
CA GLU A 48 -14.59 -4.69 -8.11
C GLU A 48 -13.34 -3.88 -7.77
N ASP A 49 -12.23 -4.56 -7.46
CA ASP A 49 -10.94 -3.95 -7.20
C ASP A 49 -9.80 -4.84 -7.73
N GLN A 50 -8.67 -4.25 -8.10
CA GLN A 50 -7.45 -4.95 -8.52
C GLN A 50 -6.22 -4.35 -7.85
N GLY A 51 -6.42 -3.36 -7.00
CA GLY A 51 -5.37 -2.58 -6.40
C GLY A 51 -4.76 -3.22 -5.17
N GLY A 52 -3.68 -2.61 -4.76
CA GLY A 52 -3.00 -2.94 -3.54
C GLY A 52 -1.87 -1.97 -3.27
N GLY A 53 -1.27 -2.10 -2.11
CA GLY A 53 -0.13 -1.29 -1.72
C GLY A 53 0.24 -1.44 -0.26
N PRO A 54 1.27 -0.68 0.18
CA PRO A 54 1.77 -0.76 1.54
C PRO A 54 0.90 -0.01 2.55
N VAL A 55 0.89 -0.55 3.77
CA VAL A 55 0.35 0.06 4.98
C VAL A 55 1.51 0.47 5.88
N TRP A 56 1.41 1.60 6.54
CA TRP A 56 2.40 2.05 7.51
C TRP A 56 1.78 2.79 8.68
N ARG A 57 2.59 3.02 9.71
CA ARG A 57 2.14 3.53 11.01
C ARG A 57 0.86 2.83 11.50
N TYR A 58 0.79 1.53 11.22
CA TYR A 58 -0.34 0.69 11.60
C TYR A 58 -0.40 0.54 13.13
N GLN A 59 -1.48 1.00 13.71
CA GLN A 59 -1.76 0.88 15.14
C GLN A 59 -2.65 -0.33 15.42
N ASP A 60 -3.70 -0.48 14.62
CA ASP A 60 -4.66 -1.58 14.64
C ASP A 60 -5.42 -1.66 13.30
N ASN A 61 -6.36 -2.60 13.17
CA ASN A 61 -7.14 -2.81 11.93
C ASN A 61 -8.00 -1.62 11.50
N ASN A 62 -8.17 -0.62 12.36
CA ASN A 62 -9.01 0.54 12.11
C ASN A 62 -8.22 1.85 12.02
N ASN A 63 -6.89 1.81 12.21
CA ASN A 63 -6.08 3.02 12.33
C ASN A 63 -4.70 2.83 11.67
N TYR A 64 -4.53 3.37 10.46
CA TYR A 64 -3.29 3.28 9.68
C TYR A 64 -3.30 4.21 8.46
N TYR A 65 -2.14 4.39 7.85
CA TYR A 65 -2.01 4.94 6.49
C TYR A 65 -1.87 3.83 5.45
N VAL A 66 -2.33 4.09 4.23
CA VAL A 66 -2.18 3.19 3.08
C VAL A 66 -2.00 3.96 1.78
N ALA A 67 -1.08 3.50 0.92
CA ALA A 67 -0.97 3.93 -0.47
C ALA A 67 -1.42 2.78 -1.39
N ARG A 68 -2.20 3.09 -2.42
CA ARG A 68 -2.78 2.10 -3.32
C ARG A 68 -2.74 2.54 -4.77
N ALA A 69 -2.23 1.69 -5.64
CA ALA A 69 -2.42 1.80 -7.08
C ALA A 69 -3.46 0.79 -7.55
N ASN A 70 -4.35 1.18 -8.48
CA ASN A 70 -5.44 0.33 -8.95
C ASN A 70 -5.55 0.32 -10.47
N PRO A 71 -5.31 -0.83 -11.13
CA PRO A 71 -5.45 -0.98 -12.57
C PRO A 71 -6.85 -0.71 -13.12
N LEU A 72 -7.90 -1.00 -12.37
CA LEU A 72 -9.27 -0.78 -12.82
C LEU A 72 -9.68 0.69 -12.87
N GLU A 73 -9.03 1.51 -12.05
CA GLU A 73 -9.37 2.93 -11.92
C GLU A 73 -8.31 3.86 -12.54
N ASP A 74 -7.16 3.33 -12.93
CA ASP A 74 -6.01 4.10 -13.42
C ASP A 74 -5.67 5.27 -12.48
N ASN A 75 -5.48 4.94 -11.20
CA ASN A 75 -5.08 5.93 -10.20
C ASN A 75 -4.12 5.37 -9.15
N PHE A 76 -3.40 6.30 -8.54
CA PHE A 76 -2.57 6.08 -7.37
C PHE A 76 -3.03 7.04 -6.28
N ARG A 77 -3.34 6.52 -5.10
CA ARG A 77 -3.96 7.28 -4.01
C ARG A 77 -3.30 6.98 -2.68
N VAL A 78 -3.32 7.97 -1.80
CA VAL A 78 -2.97 7.83 -0.40
C VAL A 78 -4.18 8.12 0.48
N TYR A 79 -4.39 7.23 1.47
CA TYR A 79 -5.49 7.30 2.42
C TYR A 79 -4.98 7.21 3.84
N LYS A 80 -5.77 7.73 4.77
CA LYS A 80 -5.76 7.28 6.17
C LYS A 80 -7.04 6.52 6.47
N VAL A 81 -6.94 5.52 7.32
CA VAL A 81 -8.09 4.85 7.92
C VAL A 81 -8.10 5.23 9.39
N VAL A 82 -9.18 5.84 9.83
CA VAL A 82 -9.38 6.31 11.20
C VAL A 82 -10.71 5.74 11.70
N ASP A 83 -10.66 5.00 12.80
CA ASP A 83 -11.82 4.30 13.36
C ASP A 83 -12.57 3.47 12.29
N GLY A 84 -11.80 2.80 11.43
CA GLY A 84 -12.31 1.96 10.34
C GLY A 84 -12.82 2.71 9.10
N LYS A 85 -12.79 4.04 9.11
CA LYS A 85 -13.25 4.87 7.98
C LYS A 85 -12.08 5.29 7.11
N ARG A 86 -12.11 4.93 5.85
CA ARG A 86 -11.09 5.31 4.86
C ARG A 86 -11.34 6.74 4.35
N ILE A 87 -10.34 7.58 4.49
CA ILE A 87 -10.35 8.99 4.09
C ILE A 87 -9.24 9.21 3.06
N GLN A 88 -9.60 9.66 1.86
CA GLN A 88 -8.63 10.00 0.82
C GLN A 88 -7.92 11.31 1.17
N MET A 89 -6.59 11.29 1.13
CA MET A 89 -5.77 12.47 1.39
C MET A 89 -5.26 13.11 0.09
N ASP A 90 -4.88 12.28 -0.89
CA ASP A 90 -4.43 12.75 -2.21
C ASP A 90 -4.65 11.67 -3.28
N SER A 91 -4.70 12.09 -4.56
CA SER A 91 -4.94 11.20 -5.70
C SER A 91 -4.25 11.70 -6.96
N ALA A 92 -3.58 10.82 -7.66
CA ALA A 92 -3.02 11.05 -8.99
C ALA A 92 -3.64 10.09 -10.00
N ARG A 93 -3.99 10.61 -11.17
CA ARG A 93 -4.40 9.79 -12.32
C ARG A 93 -3.17 9.41 -13.11
N LEU A 94 -2.97 8.12 -13.29
CA LEU A 94 -1.89 7.56 -14.11
C LEU A 94 -2.28 6.16 -14.58
N LYS A 95 -1.69 5.71 -15.69
CA LYS A 95 -1.91 4.35 -16.16
C LYS A 95 -1.29 3.34 -15.21
N VAL A 96 -2.10 2.45 -14.67
CA VAL A 96 -1.67 1.30 -13.86
C VAL A 96 -1.96 0.03 -14.64
N THR A 97 -0.91 -0.60 -15.19
CA THR A 97 -1.08 -1.82 -15.99
C THR A 97 -1.33 -3.04 -15.12
N SER A 98 -2.36 -3.81 -15.48
CA SER A 98 -2.66 -5.11 -14.86
C SER A 98 -1.68 -6.17 -15.35
N GLY A 99 -1.35 -7.15 -14.51
CA GLY A 99 -0.49 -8.26 -14.86
C GLY A 99 1.00 -7.92 -14.97
N GLU A 100 1.42 -6.73 -14.60
CA GLU A 100 2.80 -6.28 -14.61
C GLU A 100 3.27 -5.90 -13.20
N TRP A 101 4.56 -6.06 -12.94
CA TRP A 101 5.18 -5.64 -11.70
C TRP A 101 5.45 -4.13 -11.70
N HIS A 102 5.06 -3.47 -10.62
CA HIS A 102 5.29 -2.06 -10.38
C HIS A 102 5.90 -1.86 -9.00
N THR A 103 6.54 -0.72 -8.79
CA THR A 103 7.15 -0.37 -7.52
C THR A 103 6.39 0.79 -6.86
N ILE A 104 5.97 0.60 -5.62
CA ILE A 104 5.47 1.67 -4.77
C ILE A 104 6.53 1.97 -3.71
N LYS A 105 6.88 3.26 -3.57
CA LYS A 105 7.75 3.73 -2.50
C LYS A 105 7.02 4.77 -1.67
N VAL A 106 7.19 4.70 -0.36
CA VAL A 106 6.69 5.67 0.61
C VAL A 106 7.86 6.21 1.41
N VAL A 107 7.95 7.52 1.49
CA VAL A 107 8.86 8.22 2.41
C VAL A 107 8.00 8.95 3.43
N ALA A 108 8.05 8.51 4.68
CA ALA A 108 7.35 9.13 5.79
C ALA A 108 8.36 9.74 6.75
N ARG A 109 8.27 11.05 6.97
CA ARG A 109 9.13 11.79 7.89
C ARG A 109 8.28 12.74 8.71
N LYS A 110 8.12 12.45 10.00
CA LYS A 110 7.19 13.17 10.89
C LYS A 110 5.79 13.21 10.28
N ASP A 111 5.27 14.40 10.00
CA ASP A 111 3.96 14.62 9.39
C ASP A 111 3.99 14.68 7.85
N GLN A 112 5.17 14.55 7.23
CA GLN A 112 5.32 14.60 5.77
C GLN A 112 5.32 13.19 5.18
N ILE A 113 4.48 12.97 4.18
CA ILE A 113 4.32 11.71 3.46
C ILE A 113 4.47 11.98 1.97
N ARG A 114 5.39 11.26 1.32
CA ARG A 114 5.57 11.28 -0.13
C ARG A 114 5.43 9.88 -0.68
N CYS A 115 4.63 9.73 -1.74
CA CYS A 115 4.43 8.44 -2.38
C CYS A 115 4.88 8.48 -3.84
N PHE A 116 5.58 7.43 -4.23
CA PHE A 116 6.20 7.28 -5.55
C PHE A 116 5.65 6.02 -6.22
N TYR A 117 5.42 6.10 -7.51
CA TYR A 117 5.04 4.97 -8.36
C TYR A 117 6.04 4.85 -9.50
N ASP A 118 6.63 3.66 -9.64
CA ASP A 118 7.71 3.38 -10.61
C ASP A 118 8.80 4.46 -10.63
N GLY A 119 9.23 4.90 -9.46
CA GLY A 119 10.32 5.86 -9.26
C GLY A 119 9.91 7.34 -9.36
N GLN A 120 8.71 7.66 -9.81
CA GLN A 120 8.24 9.03 -9.92
C GLN A 120 7.37 9.43 -8.72
N SER A 121 7.60 10.62 -8.18
CA SER A 121 6.77 11.20 -7.11
C SER A 121 5.44 11.68 -7.68
N TYR A 122 4.33 11.19 -7.12
CA TYR A 122 2.99 11.58 -7.53
C TYR A 122 2.17 12.19 -6.40
N LEU A 123 2.40 11.79 -5.16
CA LEU A 123 1.58 12.20 -4.02
C LEU A 123 2.47 12.79 -2.94
N GLU A 124 2.03 13.92 -2.39
CA GLU A 124 2.69 14.57 -1.26
C GLU A 124 1.63 15.15 -0.34
N VAL A 125 1.61 14.69 0.91
CA VAL A 125 0.65 15.14 1.91
C VAL A 125 1.35 15.45 3.23
N LYS A 126 0.74 16.34 4.00
CA LYS A 126 1.11 16.62 5.37
C LYS A 126 -0.05 16.22 6.27
N ASP A 127 0.18 15.24 7.12
CA ASP A 127 -0.85 14.72 8.03
C ASP A 127 -0.21 14.21 9.32
N ASP A 128 -0.77 14.60 10.45
CA ASP A 128 -0.29 14.30 11.79
C ASP A 128 -1.23 13.39 12.59
N THR A 129 -2.14 12.69 11.91
CA THR A 129 -3.11 11.81 12.56
C THR A 129 -2.43 10.69 13.34
N PHE A 130 -1.41 10.04 12.75
CA PHE A 130 -0.64 8.99 13.39
C PHE A 130 0.82 9.44 13.53
N GLN A 131 1.16 9.97 14.70
CA GLN A 131 2.50 10.51 14.97
C GLN A 131 3.45 9.49 15.60
N GLU A 132 2.91 8.43 16.19
CA GLU A 132 3.71 7.39 16.84
C GLU A 132 4.21 6.37 15.82
N ALA A 133 5.33 5.73 16.16
CA ALA A 133 5.83 4.59 15.42
C ALA A 133 4.76 3.50 15.31
N GLY A 134 4.66 2.87 14.15
CA GLY A 134 3.69 1.82 13.90
C GLY A 134 4.26 0.73 13.00
N ARG A 135 3.51 -0.34 12.84
CA ARG A 135 3.87 -1.46 12.00
C ARG A 135 3.70 -1.12 10.53
N VAL A 136 4.32 -1.94 9.69
CA VAL A 136 4.17 -1.90 8.24
C VAL A 136 3.53 -3.19 7.75
N GLY A 137 2.88 -3.11 6.60
CA GLY A 137 2.21 -4.26 6.01
C GLY A 137 1.75 -4.02 4.59
N LEU A 138 0.90 -4.91 4.11
CA LEU A 138 0.34 -4.95 2.76
C LEU A 138 -1.19 -4.91 2.85
N TRP A 139 -1.81 -4.29 1.86
CA TRP A 139 -3.24 -4.03 1.83
C TRP A 139 -3.85 -4.32 0.45
N THR A 140 -5.03 -4.91 0.46
CA THR A 140 -5.89 -5.07 -0.71
C THR A 140 -7.33 -4.72 -0.35
N LYS A 141 -8.19 -4.57 -1.36
CA LYS A 141 -9.62 -4.29 -1.15
C LYS A 141 -10.48 -5.27 -1.95
N ALA A 142 -11.62 -5.65 -1.35
CA ALA A 142 -12.67 -6.44 -1.98
C ALA A 142 -12.12 -7.75 -2.62
N ASP A 143 -12.44 -8.00 -3.88
CA ASP A 143 -12.07 -9.19 -4.62
C ASP A 143 -10.70 -9.12 -5.32
N ALA A 144 -9.87 -8.14 -4.97
CA ALA A 144 -8.56 -7.97 -5.58
C ALA A 144 -7.63 -9.16 -5.33
N VAL A 145 -7.11 -9.75 -6.39
CA VAL A 145 -5.97 -10.67 -6.36
C VAL A 145 -4.72 -9.88 -6.69
N THR A 146 -3.84 -9.75 -5.70
CA THR A 146 -2.64 -8.93 -5.80
C THR A 146 -1.44 -9.69 -5.27
N TYR A 147 -0.34 -9.64 -6.01
CA TYR A 147 0.94 -10.20 -5.60
C TYR A 147 1.87 -9.08 -5.15
N PHE A 148 2.63 -9.36 -4.10
CA PHE A 148 3.64 -8.46 -3.55
C PHE A 148 4.98 -9.16 -3.43
N ASP A 149 6.05 -8.40 -3.62
CA ASP A 149 7.42 -8.89 -3.50
C ASP A 149 8.38 -7.76 -3.08
N ASP A 150 9.57 -8.13 -2.65
CA ASP A 150 10.65 -7.21 -2.29
C ASP A 150 10.20 -6.06 -1.35
N LEU A 151 9.47 -6.39 -0.29
CA LEU A 151 9.15 -5.41 0.75
C LEU A 151 10.41 -5.09 1.55
N GLU A 152 10.82 -3.85 1.52
CA GLU A 152 11.97 -3.34 2.26
C GLU A 152 11.59 -2.06 3.02
N VAL A 153 12.02 -1.97 4.27
CA VAL A 153 11.84 -0.78 5.09
C VAL A 153 13.19 -0.35 5.65
N ARG A 154 13.54 0.91 5.46
CA ARG A 154 14.77 1.53 5.96
C ARG A 154 14.42 2.70 6.88
N PRO A 155 14.77 2.64 8.17
CA PRO A 155 14.64 3.80 9.04
C PRO A 155 15.44 4.99 8.50
N ILE A 156 14.91 6.19 8.69
CA ILE A 156 15.57 7.46 8.37
C ILE A 156 15.94 8.12 9.71
N GLU A 157 17.19 8.54 9.84
CA GLU A 157 17.68 9.33 10.98
C GLU A 157 17.33 10.82 10.86
#